data_3587739b33f120fcd2fb6adc836b29a7
#
_entry.id   3587739b33f120fcd2fb6adc836b29a7
#
_cell.length_a   1.000
_cell.length_b   1.000
_cell.length_c   1.000
_cell.angle_alpha   90.00
_cell.angle_beta   90.00
_cell.angle_gamma   90.00
#
_symmetry.space_group_name_H-M   'P 1'
#
loop_
_entity.id
_entity.type
_entity.pdbx_description
1 polymer ?
#
loop_
_entity_poly.entity_id
_entity_poly.type
_entity_poly.pdbx_seq_one_letter_code
_entity_poly.pdbx_strand_id
1 'polypeptide(L)'
;MAPNFQATLLDVADTIGPGPLGNTVRRTELSHGAWVDIRPGWMTGADALFEWLVREVPWRAERRPMYDRVVDVPRLLSFYDEGEPLPHPALATARQVLDEHYATELAEPFVTAGLCLYRDSRDSVAWHGDRIGRGSFQDTVVPIVSLGAPRTFALRPLHGGVGRRYEPGHGDLLVMGGSAQRTWQHAVPKTTNAVGPRISIQFRPRGVR
;
A
#
# COMPACT_ATOMS: atom_id res chain seq x y z
N MET A 1 -1.70 44.93 -21.85
CA MET A 1 -2.59 43.77 -21.73
C MET A 1 -1.74 42.57 -21.31
N ALA A 2 -1.89 42.08 -20.09
CA ALA A 2 -1.25 40.86 -19.66
C ALA A 2 -1.98 39.67 -20.33
N PRO A 3 -1.28 38.66 -20.84
CA PRO A 3 -1.91 37.47 -21.37
C PRO A 3 -2.64 36.73 -20.23
N ASN A 4 -3.95 36.50 -20.43
CA ASN A 4 -4.70 35.61 -19.57
C ASN A 4 -4.15 34.19 -19.73
N PHE A 5 -3.45 33.72 -18.72
CA PHE A 5 -3.04 32.34 -18.63
C PHE A 5 -4.27 31.52 -18.23
N GLN A 6 -4.80 30.75 -19.14
CA GLN A 6 -5.89 29.83 -18.88
C GLN A 6 -5.22 28.47 -18.61
N ALA A 7 -5.16 28.08 -17.33
CA ALA A 7 -4.68 26.75 -16.95
C ALA A 7 -5.52 25.70 -17.69
N THR A 8 -4.88 24.84 -18.46
CA THR A 8 -5.55 23.73 -19.14
C THR A 8 -5.68 22.55 -18.17
N LEU A 9 -6.64 21.66 -18.42
CA LEU A 9 -6.77 20.39 -17.67
C LEU A 9 -5.48 19.57 -17.66
N LEU A 10 -4.56 19.83 -18.59
CA LEU A 10 -3.23 19.21 -18.68
C LEU A 10 -2.24 19.78 -17.64
N ASP A 11 -2.40 21.04 -17.23
CA ASP A 11 -1.52 21.68 -16.22
C ASP A 11 -1.78 21.15 -14.80
N VAL A 12 -2.93 20.50 -14.57
CA VAL A 12 -3.26 19.87 -13.27
C VAL A 12 -2.70 18.44 -13.16
N ALA A 13 -2.28 17.83 -14.29
CA ALA A 13 -1.78 16.47 -14.34
C ALA A 13 -0.29 16.32 -13.88
N ASP A 14 0.43 17.43 -13.78
CA ASP A 14 1.87 17.39 -13.47
C ASP A 14 2.21 17.40 -11.97
N THR A 15 1.22 17.60 -11.09
CA THR A 15 1.47 17.60 -9.65
C THR A 15 1.42 16.19 -9.09
N ILE A 16 2.58 15.64 -8.72
CA ILE A 16 2.66 14.35 -8.05
C ILE A 16 2.26 14.51 -6.58
N GLY A 17 1.19 13.84 -6.16
CA GLY A 17 0.76 13.91 -4.76
C GLY A 17 -0.55 13.22 -4.45
N PRO A 18 -0.91 13.12 -3.17
CA PRO A 18 -2.19 12.56 -2.74
C PRO A 18 -3.32 13.55 -2.99
N GLY A 19 -4.46 13.05 -3.44
CA GLY A 19 -5.72 13.76 -3.42
C GLY A 19 -6.35 13.82 -2.03
N PRO A 20 -7.48 14.54 -1.87
CA PRO A 20 -8.23 14.54 -0.62
C PRO A 20 -8.82 13.15 -0.34
N LEU A 21 -8.93 12.79 0.94
CA LEU A 21 -9.61 11.58 1.39
C LEU A 21 -11.10 11.88 1.69
N GLY A 22 -11.40 12.58 2.75
CA GLY A 22 -12.77 13.01 3.09
C GLY A 22 -13.85 11.96 2.81
N ASN A 23 -14.96 12.40 2.20
CA ASN A 23 -16.09 11.54 1.85
C ASN A 23 -15.86 10.66 0.60
N THR A 24 -14.66 10.68 0.03
CA THR A 24 -14.32 9.89 -1.16
C THR A 24 -13.81 8.48 -0.82
N VAL A 25 -13.49 8.23 0.44
CA VAL A 25 -13.11 6.92 0.96
C VAL A 25 -14.36 6.06 1.15
N ARG A 26 -14.30 4.81 0.69
CA ARG A 26 -15.39 3.84 0.84
C ARG A 26 -14.96 2.74 1.79
N ARG A 27 -15.58 2.71 2.98
CA ARG A 27 -15.34 1.69 3.99
C ARG A 27 -16.22 0.46 3.77
N THR A 28 -15.60 -0.71 3.90
CA THR A 28 -16.28 -2.01 3.99
C THR A 28 -15.93 -2.64 5.32
N GLU A 29 -16.95 -2.84 6.15
CA GLU A 29 -16.79 -3.57 7.41
C GLU A 29 -16.59 -5.07 7.12
N LEU A 30 -15.66 -5.64 7.87
CA LEU A 30 -15.35 -7.06 7.86
C LEU A 30 -15.70 -7.69 9.21
N SER A 31 -15.63 -9.02 9.31
CA SER A 31 -15.86 -9.71 10.59
C SER A 31 -14.79 -9.36 11.63
N HIS A 32 -15.14 -9.49 12.90
CA HIS A 32 -14.28 -9.32 14.07
C HIS A 32 -13.76 -7.89 14.29
N GLY A 33 -14.45 -6.86 13.81
CA GLY A 33 -14.03 -5.45 13.93
C GLY A 33 -12.90 -5.05 12.99
N ALA A 34 -12.62 -5.85 11.97
CA ALA A 34 -11.74 -5.46 10.87
C ALA A 34 -12.52 -4.64 9.84
N TRP A 35 -11.81 -3.81 9.07
CA TRP A 35 -12.39 -3.06 7.96
C TRP A 35 -11.38 -2.82 6.84
N VAL A 36 -11.88 -2.49 5.66
CA VAL A 36 -11.09 -2.07 4.52
C VAL A 36 -11.67 -0.80 3.94
N ASP A 37 -10.81 0.19 3.75
CA ASP A 37 -11.12 1.41 3.01
C ASP A 37 -10.49 1.37 1.62
N ILE A 38 -11.22 1.90 0.63
CA ILE A 38 -10.75 2.05 -0.74
C ILE A 38 -10.97 3.49 -1.20
N ARG A 39 -9.95 4.08 -1.82
CA ARG A 39 -10.00 5.36 -2.51
C ARG A 39 -9.33 5.21 -3.89
N PRO A 40 -10.11 4.95 -4.97
CA PRO A 40 -9.58 4.87 -6.32
C PRO A 40 -8.98 6.21 -6.76
N GLY A 41 -7.86 6.16 -7.50
CA GLY A 41 -7.19 7.33 -8.05
C GLY A 41 -6.78 8.37 -7.00
N TRP A 42 -6.33 7.93 -5.83
CA TRP A 42 -5.93 8.83 -4.74
C TRP A 42 -4.64 9.59 -5.05
N MET A 43 -3.66 8.94 -5.68
CA MET A 43 -2.40 9.58 -6.09
C MET A 43 -2.57 10.17 -7.49
N THR A 44 -2.39 11.49 -7.61
CA THR A 44 -2.23 12.17 -8.89
C THR A 44 -0.78 12.08 -9.37
N GLY A 45 -0.53 12.23 -10.67
CA GLY A 45 0.81 12.06 -11.25
C GLY A 45 1.41 10.67 -11.02
N ALA A 46 0.54 9.67 -10.92
CA ALA A 46 0.92 8.31 -10.53
C ALA A 46 1.89 7.64 -11.53
N ASP A 47 1.79 7.95 -12.83
CA ASP A 47 2.74 7.46 -13.85
C ASP A 47 4.16 7.95 -13.56
N ALA A 48 4.32 9.27 -13.38
CA ALA A 48 5.63 9.86 -13.09
C ALA A 48 6.20 9.36 -11.76
N LEU A 49 5.36 9.19 -10.73
CA LEU A 49 5.78 8.63 -9.45
C LEU A 49 6.22 7.17 -9.60
N PHE A 50 5.49 6.36 -10.37
CA PHE A 50 5.82 4.98 -10.63
C PHE A 50 7.18 4.85 -11.33
N GLU A 51 7.39 5.61 -12.40
CA GLU A 51 8.66 5.63 -13.16
C GLU A 51 9.83 6.08 -12.29
N TRP A 52 9.64 7.12 -11.48
CA TRP A 52 10.63 7.57 -10.50
C TRP A 52 11.02 6.45 -9.54
N LEU A 53 10.02 5.83 -8.87
CA LEU A 53 10.28 4.80 -7.87
C LEU A 53 10.92 3.55 -8.47
N VAL A 54 10.56 3.14 -9.69
CA VAL A 54 11.22 2.01 -10.38
C VAL A 54 12.71 2.27 -10.53
N ARG A 55 13.09 3.51 -10.87
CA ARG A 55 14.47 3.89 -11.17
C ARG A 55 15.30 4.20 -9.94
N GLU A 56 14.75 4.93 -8.97
CA GLU A 56 15.51 5.55 -7.88
C GLU A 56 15.51 4.73 -6.58
N VAL A 57 14.52 3.85 -6.37
CA VAL A 57 14.47 3.03 -5.15
C VAL A 57 15.53 1.93 -5.19
N PRO A 58 16.31 1.73 -4.12
CA PRO A 58 17.29 0.67 -4.03
C PRO A 58 16.62 -0.69 -3.82
N TRP A 59 16.03 -1.23 -4.88
CA TRP A 59 15.33 -2.50 -4.86
C TRP A 59 16.27 -3.66 -4.54
N ARG A 60 15.88 -4.50 -3.58
CA ARG A 60 16.65 -5.67 -3.15
C ARG A 60 15.86 -6.96 -3.36
N ALA A 61 16.53 -7.97 -3.91
CA ALA A 61 16.05 -9.34 -3.88
C ALA A 61 16.40 -9.93 -2.50
N GLU A 62 15.40 -10.50 -1.82
CA GLU A 62 15.61 -11.16 -0.54
C GLU A 62 15.46 -12.66 -0.67
N ARG A 63 16.17 -13.39 0.21
CA ARG A 63 16.01 -14.82 0.42
C ARG A 63 15.64 -15.06 1.88
N ARG A 64 14.65 -15.90 2.10
CA ARG A 64 14.18 -16.20 3.46
C ARG A 64 14.17 -17.70 3.70
N PRO A 65 14.56 -18.14 4.90
CA PRO A 65 14.33 -19.52 5.33
C PRO A 65 12.81 -19.78 5.35
N MET A 66 12.39 -20.83 4.66
CA MET A 66 11.02 -21.34 4.73
C MET A 66 11.10 -22.87 4.88
N TYR A 67 10.66 -23.36 6.02
CA TYR A 67 10.83 -24.77 6.40
C TYR A 67 12.33 -25.17 6.31
N ASP A 68 12.67 -26.20 5.58
CA ASP A 68 14.02 -26.75 5.49
C ASP A 68 14.88 -26.16 4.34
N ARG A 69 14.41 -25.10 3.70
CA ARG A 69 15.12 -24.48 2.56
C ARG A 69 15.07 -22.97 2.58
N VAL A 70 16.06 -22.37 1.95
CA VAL A 70 16.07 -20.93 1.66
C VAL A 70 15.40 -20.71 0.30
N VAL A 71 14.36 -19.88 0.28
CA VAL A 71 13.59 -19.54 -0.95
C VAL A 71 13.75 -18.08 -1.29
N ASP A 72 13.71 -17.77 -2.57
CA ASP A 72 13.68 -16.38 -3.02
C ASP A 72 12.31 -15.78 -2.70
N VAL A 73 12.32 -14.56 -2.16
CA VAL A 73 11.12 -13.76 -1.98
C VAL A 73 10.65 -13.31 -3.37
N PRO A 74 9.47 -13.74 -3.83
CA PRO A 74 9.04 -13.48 -5.21
C PRO A 74 8.51 -12.06 -5.38
N ARG A 75 9.32 -11.07 -5.16
CA ARG A 75 9.23 -9.64 -5.41
C ARG A 75 10.49 -8.94 -4.93
N LEU A 76 10.75 -7.72 -5.39
CA LEU A 76 11.82 -6.90 -4.85
C LEU A 76 11.28 -6.03 -3.71
N LEU A 77 12.14 -5.72 -2.75
CA LEU A 77 11.78 -5.01 -1.54
C LEU A 77 12.68 -3.80 -1.31
N SER A 78 12.13 -2.78 -0.70
CA SER A 78 12.86 -1.68 -0.06
C SER A 78 12.10 -1.27 1.20
N PHE A 79 12.82 -0.89 2.24
CA PHE A 79 12.23 -0.55 3.52
C PHE A 79 12.85 0.75 4.04
N TYR A 80 12.03 1.60 4.64
CA TYR A 80 12.41 2.88 5.23
C TYR A 80 11.99 2.88 6.68
N ASP A 81 12.98 2.94 7.57
CA ASP A 81 12.78 2.99 9.01
C ASP A 81 12.33 4.38 9.47
N GLU A 82 11.92 4.47 10.73
CA GLU A 82 11.56 5.74 11.35
C GLU A 82 12.71 6.75 11.27
N GLY A 83 12.41 7.95 10.80
CA GLY A 83 13.40 9.02 10.59
C GLY A 83 14.16 8.96 9.28
N GLU A 84 14.09 7.86 8.53
CA GLU A 84 14.67 7.82 7.19
C GLU A 84 13.84 8.62 6.18
N PRO A 85 14.50 9.38 5.28
CA PRO A 85 13.81 10.10 4.23
C PRO A 85 13.16 9.11 3.24
N LEU A 86 11.88 9.33 2.93
CA LEU A 86 11.20 8.55 1.90
C LEU A 86 11.75 8.88 0.50
N PRO A 87 11.70 7.95 -0.46
CA PRO A 87 12.38 8.07 -1.75
C PRO A 87 11.79 9.17 -2.65
N HIS A 88 10.61 9.68 -2.35
CA HIS A 88 9.99 10.78 -3.09
C HIS A 88 9.17 11.68 -2.15
N PRO A 89 9.21 13.03 -2.29
CA PRO A 89 8.46 13.95 -1.42
C PRO A 89 6.96 13.69 -1.37
N ALA A 90 6.34 13.28 -2.49
CA ALA A 90 4.93 12.94 -2.53
C ALA A 90 4.53 11.81 -1.56
N LEU A 91 5.45 10.90 -1.22
CA LEU A 91 5.19 9.86 -0.23
C LEU A 91 5.19 10.40 1.21
N ALA A 92 6.00 11.42 1.49
CA ALA A 92 5.96 12.13 2.77
C ALA A 92 4.64 12.89 2.93
N THR A 93 4.20 13.59 1.89
CA THR A 93 2.88 14.24 1.86
C THR A 93 1.75 13.22 2.00
N ALA A 94 1.82 12.10 1.30
CA ALA A 94 0.85 11.02 1.40
C ALA A 94 0.75 10.48 2.83
N ARG A 95 1.89 10.24 3.50
CA ARG A 95 1.92 9.81 4.90
C ARG A 95 1.26 10.82 5.82
N GLN A 96 1.55 12.12 5.65
CA GLN A 96 0.94 13.17 6.46
C GLN A 96 -0.59 13.21 6.29
N VAL A 97 -1.11 13.15 5.06
CA VAL A 97 -2.57 13.10 4.80
C VAL A 97 -3.21 11.88 5.45
N LEU A 98 -2.53 10.74 5.45
CA LEU A 98 -2.99 9.53 6.11
C LEU A 98 -2.97 9.65 7.64
N ASP A 99 -1.91 10.26 8.22
CA ASP A 99 -1.82 10.54 9.65
C ASP A 99 -2.99 11.40 10.12
N GLU A 100 -3.30 12.45 9.38
CA GLU A 100 -4.42 13.37 9.70
C GLU A 100 -5.78 12.66 9.57
N HIS A 101 -5.97 11.87 8.50
CA HIS A 101 -7.26 11.23 8.22
C HIS A 101 -7.59 10.10 9.21
N TYR A 102 -6.59 9.30 9.59
CA TYR A 102 -6.76 8.14 10.48
C TYR A 102 -6.36 8.42 11.94
N ALA A 103 -6.22 9.69 12.32
CA ALA A 103 -5.84 10.08 13.68
C ALA A 103 -6.79 9.54 14.77
N THR A 104 -8.07 9.39 14.44
CA THR A 104 -9.08 8.86 15.39
C THR A 104 -8.95 7.35 15.56
N GLU A 105 -8.66 6.61 14.50
CA GLU A 105 -8.56 5.15 14.53
C GLU A 105 -7.21 4.66 15.04
N LEU A 106 -6.13 5.43 14.82
CA LEU A 106 -4.77 4.98 15.14
C LEU A 106 -4.16 5.68 16.33
N ALA A 107 -4.48 6.95 16.58
CA ALA A 107 -3.95 7.80 17.66
C ALA A 107 -2.39 7.92 17.71
N GLU A 108 -1.71 7.55 16.64
CA GLU A 108 -0.25 7.66 16.47
C GLU A 108 0.10 7.77 14.98
N PRO A 109 1.26 8.37 14.63
CA PRO A 109 1.66 8.53 13.24
C PRO A 109 2.16 7.23 12.60
N PHE A 110 2.08 7.17 11.28
CA PHE A 110 2.82 6.20 10.48
C PHE A 110 4.28 6.61 10.43
N VAL A 111 5.18 5.72 10.84
CA VAL A 111 6.61 6.05 10.99
C VAL A 111 7.52 5.27 10.05
N THR A 112 7.07 4.13 9.51
CA THR A 112 7.85 3.31 8.59
C THR A 112 7.14 3.15 7.25
N ALA A 113 7.90 2.85 6.19
CA ALA A 113 7.35 2.51 4.90
C ALA A 113 8.03 1.28 4.30
N GLY A 114 7.23 0.31 3.88
CA GLY A 114 7.68 -0.84 3.10
C GLY A 114 7.26 -0.71 1.64
N LEU A 115 8.18 -0.91 0.72
CA LEU A 115 7.91 -0.90 -0.72
C LEU A 115 8.14 -2.28 -1.31
N CYS A 116 7.19 -2.74 -2.12
CA CYS A 116 7.29 -4.02 -2.83
C CYS A 116 7.11 -3.79 -4.34
N LEU A 117 8.09 -4.19 -5.14
CA LEU A 117 7.99 -4.21 -6.59
C LEU A 117 7.70 -5.64 -7.07
N TYR A 118 6.51 -5.83 -7.60
CA TYR A 118 6.08 -7.02 -8.33
C TYR A 118 6.40 -6.79 -9.81
N ARG A 119 7.32 -7.56 -10.38
CA ARG A 119 7.84 -7.34 -11.73
C ARG A 119 6.89 -7.88 -12.80
N ASP A 120 6.22 -8.98 -12.49
CA ASP A 120 5.32 -9.68 -13.41
C ASP A 120 4.32 -10.59 -12.66
N SER A 121 3.65 -11.45 -13.40
CA SER A 121 2.64 -12.40 -12.91
C SER A 121 3.16 -13.45 -11.92
N ARG A 122 4.48 -13.74 -11.93
CA ARG A 122 5.12 -14.73 -11.04
C ARG A 122 5.41 -14.18 -9.66
N ASP A 123 5.55 -12.86 -9.56
CA ASP A 123 5.78 -12.20 -8.26
C ASP A 123 4.49 -12.20 -7.43
N SER A 124 4.65 -12.41 -6.13
CA SER A 124 3.53 -12.66 -5.23
C SER A 124 3.91 -12.39 -3.77
N VAL A 125 2.90 -12.33 -2.92
CA VAL A 125 3.07 -12.53 -1.47
C VAL A 125 2.06 -13.57 -1.00
N ALA A 126 2.54 -14.54 -0.23
CA ALA A 126 1.73 -15.60 0.36
C ALA A 126 0.78 -15.04 1.43
N TRP A 127 -0.21 -15.82 1.84
CA TRP A 127 -1.12 -15.48 2.93
C TRP A 127 -0.36 -15.18 4.23
N HIS A 128 -0.53 -13.98 4.75
CA HIS A 128 0.06 -13.50 6.01
C HIS A 128 -0.80 -12.39 6.61
N GLY A 129 -0.54 -12.04 7.85
CA GLY A 129 -0.93 -10.81 8.50
C GLY A 129 0.31 -10.13 9.04
N ASP A 130 0.32 -8.82 9.17
CA ASP A 130 1.40 -8.07 9.81
C ASP A 130 1.35 -8.27 11.34
N ARG A 131 1.57 -9.54 11.75
CA ARG A 131 1.44 -10.00 13.14
C ARG A 131 2.77 -10.07 13.89
N ILE A 132 3.80 -9.45 13.38
CA ILE A 132 5.09 -9.30 14.08
C ILE A 132 5.01 -8.00 14.88
N GLY A 133 5.30 -8.10 16.19
CA GLY A 133 5.20 -6.96 17.11
C GLY A 133 3.75 -6.65 17.50
N ARG A 134 3.40 -5.38 17.57
CA ARG A 134 2.11 -4.88 18.08
C ARG A 134 0.89 -5.33 17.28
N GLY A 135 1.04 -5.50 15.97
CA GLY A 135 -0.06 -5.98 15.10
C GLY A 135 -0.61 -7.36 15.46
N SER A 136 0.08 -8.12 16.34
CA SER A 136 -0.39 -9.42 16.81
C SER A 136 -1.47 -9.33 17.90
N PHE A 137 -1.56 -8.23 18.64
CA PHE A 137 -2.45 -8.09 19.80
C PHE A 137 -3.19 -6.74 19.88
N GLN A 138 -2.82 -5.74 19.08
CA GLN A 138 -3.48 -4.45 19.00
C GLN A 138 -4.12 -4.22 17.65
N ASP A 139 -5.22 -3.49 17.62
CA ASP A 139 -5.80 -2.96 16.40
C ASP A 139 -4.83 -1.95 15.78
N THR A 140 -4.78 -1.92 14.47
CA THR A 140 -3.86 -1.05 13.74
C THR A 140 -4.44 -0.65 12.39
N VAL A 141 -3.80 0.32 11.75
CA VAL A 141 -4.13 0.79 10.41
C VAL A 141 -2.90 0.62 9.51
N VAL A 142 -3.08 0.00 8.36
CA VAL A 142 -2.02 -0.20 7.36
C VAL A 142 -2.51 0.29 6.00
N PRO A 143 -2.19 1.53 5.61
CA PRO A 143 -2.44 2.05 4.28
C PRO A 143 -1.51 1.44 3.24
N ILE A 144 -2.06 1.19 2.06
CA ILE A 144 -1.34 0.63 0.91
C ILE A 144 -1.64 1.50 -0.31
N VAL A 145 -0.63 2.19 -0.82
CA VAL A 145 -0.71 2.87 -2.13
C VAL A 145 -0.29 1.89 -3.22
N SER A 146 -1.08 1.78 -4.27
CA SER A 146 -0.83 0.90 -5.42
C SER A 146 -0.49 1.72 -6.65
N LEU A 147 0.63 1.40 -7.31
CA LEU A 147 1.06 2.04 -8.55
C LEU A 147 1.38 0.96 -9.60
N GLY A 148 1.08 1.24 -10.87
CA GLY A 148 1.31 0.32 -11.98
C GLY A 148 0.13 -0.64 -12.22
N ALA A 149 0.41 -1.84 -12.70
CA ALA A 149 -0.63 -2.79 -13.12
C ALA A 149 -1.51 -3.25 -11.94
N PRO A 150 -2.83 -3.37 -12.10
CA PRO A 150 -3.70 -3.90 -11.07
C PRO A 150 -3.34 -5.34 -10.73
N ARG A 151 -3.41 -5.69 -9.46
CA ARG A 151 -3.19 -7.04 -8.95
C ARG A 151 -4.23 -7.36 -7.89
N THR A 152 -4.74 -8.56 -7.92
CA THR A 152 -5.64 -9.05 -6.88
C THR A 152 -4.97 -8.91 -5.51
N PHE A 153 -5.63 -8.22 -4.60
CA PHE A 153 -5.36 -8.17 -3.17
C PHE A 153 -6.43 -8.98 -2.47
N ALA A 154 -6.08 -10.18 -2.04
CA ALA A 154 -7.01 -11.12 -1.45
C ALA A 154 -6.94 -11.07 0.07
N LEU A 155 -8.11 -11.15 0.73
CA LEU A 155 -8.29 -11.18 2.18
C LEU A 155 -9.10 -12.41 2.57
N ARG A 156 -8.74 -13.06 3.66
CA ARG A 156 -9.53 -14.15 4.27
C ARG A 156 -9.49 -14.09 5.79
N PRO A 157 -10.58 -14.42 6.48
CA PRO A 157 -10.57 -14.57 7.92
C PRO A 157 -9.61 -15.69 8.35
N LEU A 158 -8.92 -15.49 9.47
CA LEU A 158 -7.93 -16.46 9.99
C LEU A 158 -8.57 -17.79 10.37
N HIS A 159 -9.77 -17.77 10.91
CA HIS A 159 -10.49 -18.94 11.42
C HIS A 159 -11.64 -19.41 10.52
N GLY A 160 -11.51 -19.19 9.21
CA GLY A 160 -12.54 -19.56 8.24
C GLY A 160 -13.61 -18.50 8.05
N GLY A 161 -14.36 -18.60 6.96
CA GLY A 161 -15.38 -17.63 6.56
C GLY A 161 -15.19 -17.14 5.13
N VAL A 162 -16.02 -16.16 4.75
CA VAL A 162 -16.03 -15.62 3.38
C VAL A 162 -14.89 -14.61 3.21
N GLY A 163 -13.99 -14.90 2.30
CA GLY A 163 -12.92 -13.99 1.91
C GLY A 163 -13.42 -12.81 1.06
N ARG A 164 -12.54 -11.84 0.85
CA ARG A 164 -12.75 -10.69 -0.02
C ARG A 164 -11.62 -10.58 -1.03
N ARG A 165 -11.90 -9.97 -2.17
CA ARG A 165 -10.90 -9.66 -3.20
C ARG A 165 -11.09 -8.22 -3.63
N TYR A 166 -9.98 -7.51 -3.75
CA TYR A 166 -9.89 -6.16 -4.27
C TYR A 166 -8.86 -6.16 -5.40
N GLU A 167 -8.99 -5.25 -6.33
CA GLU A 167 -8.02 -5.06 -7.42
C GLU A 167 -7.55 -3.61 -7.44
N PRO A 168 -6.74 -3.20 -6.44
CA PRO A 168 -6.22 -1.85 -6.43
C PRO A 168 -5.39 -1.60 -7.69
N GLY A 169 -5.79 -0.59 -8.43
CA GLY A 169 -5.19 -0.15 -9.67
C GLY A 169 -4.12 0.91 -9.46
N HIS A 170 -3.84 1.63 -10.54
CA HIS A 170 -2.83 2.68 -10.58
C HIS A 170 -3.29 3.94 -9.85
N GLY A 171 -2.53 4.37 -8.84
CA GLY A 171 -2.87 5.52 -8.00
C GLY A 171 -3.89 5.24 -6.89
N ASP A 172 -4.34 4.01 -6.71
CA ASP A 172 -5.34 3.65 -5.71
C ASP A 172 -4.75 3.56 -4.30
N LEU A 173 -5.58 3.92 -3.31
CA LEU A 173 -5.34 3.65 -1.90
C LEU A 173 -6.26 2.51 -1.43
N LEU A 174 -5.68 1.54 -0.77
CA LEU A 174 -6.36 0.51 0.03
C LEU A 174 -5.85 0.59 1.46
N VAL A 175 -6.74 0.58 2.45
CA VAL A 175 -6.34 0.62 3.87
C VAL A 175 -6.98 -0.53 4.60
N MET A 176 -6.19 -1.29 5.33
CA MET A 176 -6.66 -2.31 6.27
C MET A 176 -6.63 -1.72 7.68
N GLY A 177 -7.73 -1.84 8.42
CA GLY A 177 -7.78 -1.29 9.77
C GLY A 177 -8.55 -2.13 10.78
N GLY A 178 -8.56 -1.65 12.01
CA GLY A 178 -9.11 -2.37 13.14
C GLY A 178 -8.33 -3.65 13.42
N SER A 179 -9.02 -4.74 13.64
CA SER A 179 -8.42 -6.05 13.93
C SER A 179 -7.85 -6.78 12.70
N ALA A 180 -7.80 -6.14 11.52
CA ALA A 180 -7.47 -6.81 10.26
C ALA A 180 -6.15 -7.61 10.32
N GLN A 181 -5.10 -7.08 10.94
CA GLN A 181 -3.80 -7.75 10.99
C GLN A 181 -3.78 -9.00 11.88
N ARG A 182 -4.62 -9.07 12.91
CA ARG A 182 -4.68 -10.20 13.85
C ARG A 182 -5.79 -11.20 13.58
N THR A 183 -6.86 -10.81 12.87
CA THR A 183 -8.03 -11.66 12.61
C THR A 183 -8.20 -12.08 11.15
N TRP A 184 -7.46 -11.42 10.24
CA TRP A 184 -7.46 -11.73 8.81
C TRP A 184 -6.05 -11.97 8.29
N GLN A 185 -5.96 -12.64 7.17
CA GLN A 185 -4.76 -12.76 6.35
C GLN A 185 -4.99 -12.08 5.01
N HIS A 186 -3.92 -11.58 4.43
CA HIS A 186 -3.93 -11.01 3.09
C HIS A 186 -2.83 -11.60 2.21
N ALA A 187 -3.03 -11.53 0.89
CA ALA A 187 -2.11 -12.07 -0.10
C ALA A 187 -2.21 -11.28 -1.41
N VAL A 188 -1.12 -11.29 -2.17
CA VAL A 188 -1.12 -10.98 -3.61
C VAL A 188 -0.78 -12.28 -4.34
N PRO A 189 -1.77 -13.04 -4.83
CA PRO A 189 -1.52 -14.35 -5.43
C PRO A 189 -0.78 -14.21 -6.76
N LYS A 190 -0.07 -15.27 -7.15
CA LYS A 190 0.40 -15.43 -8.53
C LYS A 190 -0.80 -15.46 -9.48
N THR A 191 -0.58 -15.02 -10.70
CA THR A 191 -1.61 -15.10 -11.76
C THR A 191 -1.00 -15.71 -13.03
N THR A 192 -1.83 -16.39 -13.81
CA THR A 192 -1.46 -16.90 -15.13
C THR A 192 -1.60 -15.85 -16.22
N ASN A 193 -2.34 -14.78 -15.95
CA ASN A 193 -2.49 -13.68 -16.89
C ASN A 193 -1.19 -12.87 -16.95
N ALA A 194 -0.79 -12.47 -18.15
CA ALA A 194 0.30 -11.52 -18.32
C ALA A 194 -0.09 -10.18 -17.68
N VAL A 195 0.71 -9.71 -16.74
CA VAL A 195 0.52 -8.42 -16.07
C VAL A 195 1.82 -7.66 -16.03
N GLY A 196 1.72 -6.34 -16.14
CA GLY A 196 2.84 -5.42 -15.98
C GLY A 196 3.35 -5.29 -14.54
N PRO A 197 4.40 -4.50 -14.34
CA PRO A 197 4.94 -4.27 -13.02
C PRO A 197 4.00 -3.45 -12.14
N ARG A 198 4.09 -3.69 -10.83
CA ARG A 198 3.32 -3.00 -9.79
C ARG A 198 4.21 -2.67 -8.61
N ILE A 199 4.08 -1.46 -8.08
CA ILE A 199 4.63 -1.09 -6.78
C ILE A 199 3.49 -1.02 -5.77
N SER A 200 3.73 -1.55 -4.58
CA SER A 200 2.86 -1.43 -3.42
C SER A 200 3.65 -0.78 -2.29
N ILE A 201 3.14 0.33 -1.76
CA ILE A 201 3.78 1.13 -0.72
C ILE A 201 2.92 1.02 0.53
N GLN A 202 3.45 0.43 1.61
CA GLN A 202 2.74 0.24 2.87
C GLN A 202 3.31 1.18 3.93
N PHE A 203 2.46 2.00 4.54
CA PHE A 203 2.82 2.77 5.72
C PHE A 203 2.40 2.00 6.98
N ARG A 204 3.22 2.08 8.04
CA ARG A 204 2.93 1.38 9.29
C ARG A 204 3.28 2.25 10.50
N PRO A 205 2.52 2.13 11.59
CA PRO A 205 2.88 2.73 12.87
C PRO A 205 4.07 1.99 13.50
N ARG A 206 4.60 2.53 14.58
CA ARG A 206 5.75 1.96 15.28
C ARG A 206 5.46 0.54 15.79
N GLY A 207 6.37 -0.37 15.53
CA GLY A 207 6.31 -1.75 16.04
C GLY A 207 5.30 -2.66 15.33
N VAL A 208 4.77 -2.27 14.17
CA VAL A 208 3.95 -3.12 13.29
C VAL A 208 4.79 -3.57 12.09
N ARG A 209 4.88 -4.90 11.89
CA ARG A 209 5.67 -5.52 10.79
C ARG A 209 4.96 -6.78 10.27
#